data_3372922c19a012d8a530bac42765b539
#
_entry.id   3372922c19a012d8a530bac42765b539
#
_cell.length_a   1.000
_cell.length_b   1.000
_cell.length_c   1.000
_cell.angle_alpha   90.00
_cell.angle_beta   90.00
_cell.angle_gamma   90.00
#
_symmetry.space_group_name_H-M   'P 1'
#
loop_
_entity.id
_entity.type
_entity.pdbx_description
1 polymer ?
#
loop_
_entity_poly.entity_id
_entity_poly.type
_entity_poly.pdbx_seq_one_letter_code
_entity_poly.pdbx_strand_id
1 'polypeptide(L)'
;MAIRPELTVRLPNSPGELAGVCRLLAQEGVNIIAMTLESGGLLRLVLDNHVRGAGALRSQHHAVSERPVIVATVASGPGALAPLLAIVADAGVNIDYAYGSTADGKAGAAVVLGVQDAQRAAAAAGI
;
A
#
# COMPACT_ATOMS: atom_id res chain seq x y z
N MET A 1 -9.00 9.91 0.75
CA MET A 1 -7.55 9.88 1.09
C MET A 1 -7.42 9.62 2.58
N ALA A 2 -6.60 8.67 2.97
CA ALA A 2 -6.41 8.30 4.38
C ALA A 2 -4.97 7.89 4.63
N ILE A 3 -4.50 8.06 5.88
CA ILE A 3 -3.25 7.47 6.32
C ILE A 3 -3.53 6.05 6.79
N ARG A 4 -2.78 5.09 6.27
CA ARG A 4 -2.87 3.69 6.67
C ARG A 4 -1.48 3.11 6.89
N PRO A 5 -1.34 2.12 7.77
CA PRO A 5 -0.07 1.40 7.88
C PRO A 5 0.14 0.50 6.67
N GLU A 6 1.33 0.56 6.12
CA GLU A 6 1.80 -0.36 5.09
C GLU A 6 2.78 -1.32 5.74
N LEU A 7 2.61 -2.61 5.51
CA LEU A 7 3.55 -3.62 5.96
C LEU A 7 4.58 -3.89 4.87
N THR A 8 5.82 -4.08 5.25
CA THR A 8 6.86 -4.55 4.33
C THR A 8 7.45 -5.85 4.82
N VAL A 9 7.62 -6.78 3.90
CA VAL A 9 8.18 -8.11 4.15
C VAL A 9 9.14 -8.41 3.01
N ARG A 10 10.32 -8.92 3.34
CA ARG A 10 11.25 -9.37 2.32
C ARG A 10 11.08 -10.87 2.13
N LEU A 11 10.70 -11.26 0.90
CA LEU A 11 10.50 -12.66 0.55
C LEU A 11 11.71 -13.22 -0.18
N PRO A 12 12.03 -14.51 0.02
CA PRO A 12 12.96 -15.19 -0.87
C PRO A 12 12.48 -15.11 -2.32
N ASN A 13 13.38 -14.95 -3.26
CA ASN A 13 13.04 -14.92 -4.68
C ASN A 13 12.91 -16.34 -5.21
N SER A 14 11.79 -16.99 -4.90
CA SER A 14 11.52 -18.35 -5.33
C SER A 14 10.03 -18.56 -5.58
N PRO A 15 9.68 -19.58 -6.41
CA PRO A 15 8.29 -19.84 -6.71
C PRO A 15 7.47 -20.14 -5.47
N GLY A 16 6.25 -19.59 -5.41
CA GLY A 16 5.29 -19.88 -4.36
C GLY A 16 5.39 -19.00 -3.11
N GLU A 17 6.40 -18.16 -2.99
CA GLU A 17 6.55 -17.31 -1.79
C GLU A 17 5.41 -16.32 -1.63
N LEU A 18 5.07 -15.60 -2.70
CA LEU A 18 3.95 -14.66 -2.67
C LEU A 18 2.62 -15.37 -2.46
N ALA A 19 2.40 -16.49 -3.15
CA ALA A 19 1.19 -17.29 -2.99
C ALA A 19 1.04 -17.78 -1.54
N GLY A 20 2.13 -18.14 -0.89
CA GLY A 20 2.14 -18.56 0.51
C GLY A 20 1.69 -17.46 1.45
N VAL A 21 2.17 -16.24 1.25
CA VAL A 21 1.73 -15.07 2.03
C VAL A 21 0.24 -14.82 1.82
N CYS A 22 -0.22 -14.85 0.58
CA CYS A 22 -1.64 -14.62 0.28
C CYS A 22 -2.55 -15.67 0.93
N ARG A 23 -2.14 -16.95 0.91
CA ARG A 23 -2.88 -18.02 1.58
C ARG A 23 -2.93 -17.80 3.09
N LEU A 24 -1.81 -17.44 3.69
CA LEU A 24 -1.72 -17.19 5.13
C LEU A 24 -2.69 -16.08 5.55
N LEU A 25 -2.68 -14.97 4.83
CA LEU A 25 -3.57 -13.86 5.12
C LEU A 25 -5.04 -14.24 4.92
N ALA A 26 -5.34 -15.01 3.88
CA ALA A 26 -6.70 -15.50 3.63
C ALA A 26 -7.19 -16.41 4.77
N GLN A 27 -6.35 -17.28 5.27
CA GLN A 27 -6.68 -18.16 6.41
C GLN A 27 -6.99 -17.37 7.68
N GLU A 28 -6.37 -16.21 7.83
CA GLU A 28 -6.60 -15.31 8.96
C GLU A 28 -7.78 -14.35 8.73
N GLY A 29 -8.42 -14.44 7.57
CA GLY A 29 -9.54 -13.56 7.22
C GLY A 29 -9.11 -12.12 6.94
N VAL A 30 -7.86 -11.92 6.58
CA VAL A 30 -7.30 -10.58 6.28
C VAL A 30 -7.35 -10.33 4.79
N ASN A 31 -7.96 -9.20 4.40
CA ASN A 31 -8.04 -8.78 3.02
C ASN A 31 -6.87 -7.89 2.61
N ILE A 32 -6.31 -8.16 1.46
CA ILE A 32 -5.27 -7.32 0.86
C ILE A 32 -5.96 -6.22 0.05
N ILE A 33 -5.81 -4.98 0.49
CA ILE A 33 -6.36 -3.82 -0.20
C ILE A 33 -5.47 -3.42 -1.38
N ALA A 34 -4.16 -3.45 -1.19
CA ALA A 34 -3.19 -3.12 -2.22
C ALA A 34 -1.88 -3.83 -1.92
N MET A 35 -1.13 -4.13 -2.97
CA MET A 35 0.18 -4.75 -2.81
C MET A 35 1.09 -4.42 -3.98
N THR A 36 2.37 -4.49 -3.73
CA THR A 36 3.38 -4.53 -4.78
C THR A 36 4.54 -5.42 -4.35
N LEU A 37 5.05 -6.20 -5.28
CA LEU A 37 6.25 -7.01 -5.08
C LEU A 37 7.33 -6.47 -6.00
N GLU A 38 8.38 -5.94 -5.40
CA GLU A 38 9.50 -5.38 -6.14
C GLU A 38 10.52 -6.47 -6.48
N SER A 39 11.31 -6.23 -7.52
CA SER A 39 12.43 -7.12 -7.81
C SER A 39 13.36 -7.18 -6.60
N GLY A 40 13.87 -8.36 -6.27
CA GLY A 40 14.64 -8.56 -5.04
C GLY A 40 13.79 -9.00 -3.85
N GLY A 41 12.46 -9.11 -4.00
CA GLY A 41 11.59 -9.74 -3.03
C GLY A 41 10.99 -8.83 -1.97
N LEU A 42 11.06 -7.52 -2.10
CA LEU A 42 10.39 -6.62 -1.16
C LEU A 42 8.91 -6.56 -1.47
N LEU A 43 8.10 -7.09 -0.57
CA LEU A 43 6.65 -7.08 -0.65
C LEU A 43 6.11 -5.95 0.22
N ARG A 44 5.27 -5.09 -0.38
CA ARG A 44 4.53 -4.05 0.34
C ARG A 44 3.06 -4.41 0.33
N LEU A 45 2.42 -4.31 1.50
CA LEU A 45 1.02 -4.70 1.69
C LEU A 45 0.27 -3.61 2.44
N VAL A 46 -0.90 -3.26 1.94
CA VAL A 46 -1.91 -2.51 2.70
C VAL A 46 -3.07 -3.45 2.95
N LEU A 47 -3.36 -3.70 4.22
CA LEU A 47 -4.34 -4.69 4.67
C LEU A 47 -5.52 -4.01 5.35
N ASP A 48 -6.68 -4.66 5.35
CA ASP A 48 -7.84 -4.18 6.12
C ASP A 48 -7.64 -4.34 7.64
N ASN A 49 -6.83 -5.31 8.05
CA ASN A 49 -6.45 -5.52 9.45
C ASN A 49 -4.96 -5.78 9.55
N HIS A 50 -4.20 -4.70 9.67
CA HIS A 50 -2.73 -4.78 9.68
C HIS A 50 -2.18 -5.47 10.93
N VAL A 51 -2.85 -5.32 12.08
CA VAL A 51 -2.39 -5.95 13.33
C VAL A 51 -2.46 -7.47 13.20
N ARG A 52 -3.59 -7.99 12.74
CA ARG A 52 -3.78 -9.43 12.54
C ARG A 52 -2.86 -9.96 11.45
N GLY A 53 -2.73 -9.21 10.36
CA GLY A 53 -1.84 -9.59 9.26
C GLY A 53 -0.38 -9.62 9.67
N ALA A 54 0.09 -8.61 10.38
CA ALA A 54 1.47 -8.57 10.88
C ALA A 54 1.74 -9.73 11.85
N GLY A 55 0.79 -10.01 12.75
CA GLY A 55 0.90 -11.13 13.68
C GLY A 55 1.01 -12.48 12.97
N ALA A 56 0.18 -12.69 11.95
CA ALA A 56 0.21 -13.92 11.16
C ALA A 56 1.55 -14.09 10.43
N LEU A 57 2.05 -13.02 9.82
CA LEU A 57 3.32 -13.05 9.11
C LEU A 57 4.49 -13.31 10.07
N ARG A 58 4.51 -12.66 11.23
CA ARG A 58 5.55 -12.87 12.23
C ARG A 58 5.53 -14.29 12.79
N SER A 59 4.35 -14.89 12.93
CA SER A 59 4.21 -16.27 13.40
C SER A 59 4.84 -17.29 12.44
N GLN A 60 4.97 -16.93 11.19
CA GLN A 60 5.64 -17.73 10.16
C GLN A 60 7.09 -17.27 9.91
N HIS A 61 7.65 -16.56 10.88
CA HIS A 61 9.06 -16.13 10.88
C HIS A 61 9.41 -15.06 9.85
N HIS A 62 8.41 -14.35 9.32
CA HIS A 62 8.67 -13.18 8.48
C HIS A 62 9.05 -11.98 9.36
N ALA A 63 10.07 -11.25 8.96
CA ALA A 63 10.38 -9.94 9.54
C ALA A 63 9.45 -8.91 8.89
N VAL A 64 8.65 -8.23 9.71
CA VAL A 64 7.64 -7.28 9.24
C VAL A 64 7.97 -5.90 9.76
N SER A 65 8.04 -4.92 8.88
CA SER A 65 8.16 -3.50 9.21
C SER A 65 6.88 -2.78 8.82
N GLU A 66 6.59 -1.66 9.49
CA GLU A 66 5.44 -0.82 9.21
C GLU A 66 5.88 0.61 8.93
N ARG A 67 5.17 1.27 8.02
CA ARG A 67 5.27 2.72 7.85
C ARG A 67 3.91 3.29 7.48
N PRO A 68 3.61 4.54 7.89
CA PRO A 68 2.40 5.19 7.43
C PRO A 68 2.53 5.58 5.95
N VAL A 69 1.48 5.32 5.18
CA VAL A 69 1.38 5.71 3.78
C VAL A 69 0.05 6.41 3.54
N ILE A 70 -0.06 7.10 2.43
CA ILE A 70 -1.32 7.67 1.96
C ILE A 70 -1.99 6.65 1.06
N VAL A 71 -3.26 6.34 1.34
CA VAL A 71 -4.09 5.52 0.47
C VAL A 71 -5.26 6.38 0.00
N ALA A 72 -5.43 6.49 -1.30
CA ALA A 72 -6.47 7.30 -1.91
C ALA A 72 -7.24 6.48 -2.93
N THR A 73 -8.53 6.81 -3.09
CA THR A 73 -9.33 6.32 -4.20
C THR A 73 -9.56 7.49 -5.14
N VAL A 74 -9.22 7.31 -6.41
CA VAL A 74 -9.37 8.32 -7.44
C VAL A 74 -10.27 7.79 -8.56
N ALA A 75 -10.94 8.69 -9.28
CA ALA A 75 -11.73 8.29 -10.43
C ALA A 75 -10.80 7.72 -11.51
N SER A 76 -11.29 6.75 -12.27
CA SER A 76 -10.57 6.23 -13.42
C SER A 76 -10.79 7.15 -14.62
N GLY A 77 -9.71 7.54 -15.29
CA GLY A 77 -9.77 8.36 -16.48
C GLY A 77 -8.54 9.24 -16.67
N PRO A 78 -8.42 9.86 -17.85
CA PRO A 78 -7.31 10.76 -18.11
C PRO A 78 -7.26 11.92 -17.10
N GLY A 79 -6.09 12.17 -16.54
CA GLY A 79 -5.87 13.26 -15.60
C GLY A 79 -6.41 13.05 -14.20
N ALA A 80 -6.88 11.86 -13.85
CA ALA A 80 -7.47 11.60 -12.54
C ALA A 80 -6.46 11.66 -11.39
N LEU A 81 -5.21 11.30 -11.64
CA LEU A 81 -4.16 11.30 -10.61
C LEU A 81 -3.56 12.68 -10.36
N ALA A 82 -3.60 13.57 -11.33
CA ALA A 82 -2.89 14.84 -11.25
C ALA A 82 -3.32 15.71 -10.06
N PRO A 83 -4.60 15.87 -9.73
CA PRO A 83 -5.01 16.67 -8.57
C PRO A 83 -4.46 16.13 -7.24
N LEU A 84 -4.46 14.81 -7.05
CA LEU A 84 -3.94 14.19 -5.85
C LEU A 84 -2.44 14.46 -5.71
N LEU A 85 -1.69 14.26 -6.78
CA LEU A 85 -0.24 14.45 -6.76
C LEU A 85 0.13 15.93 -6.58
N ALA A 86 -0.68 16.84 -7.12
CA ALA A 86 -0.48 18.27 -6.92
C ALA A 86 -0.63 18.68 -5.45
N ILE A 87 -1.59 18.10 -4.73
CA ILE A 87 -1.76 18.36 -3.29
C ILE A 87 -0.49 17.99 -2.52
N VAL A 88 0.07 16.83 -2.80
CA VAL A 88 1.29 16.34 -2.14
C VAL A 88 2.48 17.23 -2.50
N ALA A 89 2.62 17.59 -3.77
CA ALA A 89 3.68 18.46 -4.24
C ALA A 89 3.62 19.85 -3.62
N ASP A 90 2.42 20.43 -3.54
CA ASP A 90 2.21 21.76 -2.96
C ASP A 90 2.53 21.78 -1.46
N ALA A 91 2.38 20.64 -0.78
CA ALA A 91 2.79 20.49 0.62
C ALA A 91 4.31 20.39 0.79
N GLY A 92 5.07 20.32 -0.29
CA GLY A 92 6.52 20.13 -0.25
C GLY A 92 6.95 18.75 0.21
N VAL A 93 6.10 17.76 0.03
CA VAL A 93 6.36 16.38 0.47
C VAL A 93 6.84 15.55 -0.72
N ASN A 94 7.95 14.86 -0.54
CA ASN A 94 8.48 13.97 -1.57
C ASN A 94 7.73 12.64 -1.60
N ILE A 95 7.45 12.16 -2.79
CA ILE A 95 6.91 10.81 -3.00
C ILE A 95 8.08 9.88 -3.26
N ASP A 96 8.31 8.93 -2.35
CA ASP A 96 9.39 7.96 -2.47
C ASP A 96 9.04 6.85 -3.46
N TYR A 97 7.79 6.43 -3.44
CA TYR A 97 7.24 5.43 -4.37
C TYR A 97 5.72 5.55 -4.41
N ALA A 98 5.15 5.01 -5.45
CA ALA A 98 3.70 4.98 -5.61
C ALA A 98 3.30 3.71 -6.37
N TYR A 99 2.15 3.16 -6.03
CA TYR A 99 1.58 2.04 -6.78
C TYR A 99 0.06 2.10 -6.71
N GLY A 100 -0.55 1.46 -7.68
CA GLY A 100 -2.00 1.41 -7.73
C GLY A 100 -2.48 0.72 -8.98
N SER A 101 -3.78 0.49 -9.04
CA SER A 101 -4.39 -0.11 -10.21
C SER A 101 -5.86 0.24 -10.30
N THR A 102 -6.38 0.16 -11.52
CA THR A 102 -7.82 0.26 -11.79
C THR A 102 -8.24 -0.96 -12.61
N ALA A 103 -9.43 -1.45 -12.35
CA ALA A 103 -10.02 -2.45 -13.22
C ALA A 103 -10.55 -1.77 -14.47
N ASP A 104 -10.28 -2.35 -15.64
CA ASP A 104 -10.75 -1.81 -16.90
C ASP A 104 -12.29 -1.70 -16.89
N GLY A 105 -12.81 -0.58 -17.31
CA GLY A 105 -14.25 -0.30 -17.31
C GLY A 105 -14.86 -0.05 -15.95
N LYS A 106 -14.07 0.01 -14.87
CA LYS A 106 -14.53 0.34 -13.53
C LYS A 106 -14.25 1.81 -13.21
N ALA A 107 -15.14 2.43 -12.44
CA ALA A 107 -14.87 3.74 -11.85
C ALA A 107 -14.05 3.54 -10.57
N GLY A 108 -12.99 4.31 -10.44
CA GLY A 108 -12.15 4.34 -9.26
C GLY A 108 -10.91 3.46 -9.34
N ALA A 109 -9.88 3.94 -8.73
CA ALA A 109 -8.60 3.27 -8.59
C ALA A 109 -8.08 3.51 -7.18
N ALA A 110 -7.52 2.48 -6.55
CA ALA A 110 -6.80 2.64 -5.31
C ALA A 110 -5.35 2.99 -5.61
N VAL A 111 -4.85 4.03 -4.96
CA VAL A 111 -3.47 4.50 -5.12
C VAL A 111 -2.82 4.58 -3.76
N VAL A 112 -1.63 4.03 -3.65
CA VAL A 112 -0.80 4.09 -2.44
C VAL A 112 0.40 4.97 -2.71
N LEU A 113 0.61 5.96 -1.84
CA LEU A 113 1.76 6.85 -1.92
C LEU A 113 2.63 6.64 -0.69
N GLY A 114 3.84 6.16 -0.90
CA GLY A 114 4.89 6.13 0.12
C GLY A 114 5.57 7.49 0.12
N VAL A 115 5.24 8.31 1.09
CA VAL A 115 5.69 9.70 1.14
C VAL A 115 6.65 9.91 2.30
N GLN A 116 7.48 10.93 2.18
CA GLN A 116 8.45 11.29 3.20
C GLN A 116 7.77 11.68 4.51
N ASP A 117 6.63 12.37 4.44
CA ASP A 117 5.88 12.85 5.60
C ASP A 117 4.38 12.70 5.33
N ALA A 118 3.82 11.56 5.76
CA ALA A 118 2.42 11.25 5.53
C ALA A 118 1.49 12.19 6.29
N GLN A 119 1.86 12.62 7.49
CA GLN A 119 1.05 13.54 8.29
C GLN A 119 0.94 14.90 7.62
N ARG A 120 2.04 15.41 7.08
CA ARG A 120 2.06 16.70 6.40
C ARG A 120 1.24 16.64 5.10
N ALA A 121 1.38 15.57 4.34
CA ALA A 121 0.60 15.39 3.11
C ALA A 121 -0.89 15.27 3.42
N ALA A 122 -1.26 14.50 4.45
CA ALA A 122 -2.65 14.34 4.85
C ALA A 122 -3.25 15.66 5.34
N ALA A 123 -2.52 16.43 6.13
CA ALA A 123 -2.98 17.75 6.60
C ALA A 123 -3.25 18.69 5.42
N ALA A 124 -2.39 18.70 4.41
CA ALA A 124 -2.57 19.51 3.21
C ALA A 124 -3.82 19.09 2.42
N ALA A 125 -4.19 17.82 2.47
CA ALA A 125 -5.39 17.30 1.81
C ALA A 125 -6.66 17.45 2.65
N GLY A 126 -6.56 17.96 3.87
CA GLY A 126 -7.71 18.14 4.76
C GLY A 126 -8.16 16.88 5.48
N ILE A 127 -7.24 15.96 5.68
CA ILE A 127 -7.54 14.70 6.38
C ILE A 127 -7.16 14.81 7.85
#